data_132dfe3e397a9e9de3948382c4cfb7a5
#
_entry.id   132dfe3e397a9e9de3948382c4cfb7a5
#
_cell.length_a   1.000
_cell.length_b   1.000
_cell.length_c   1.000
_cell.angle_alpha   90.00
_cell.angle_beta   90.00
_cell.angle_gamma   90.00
#
_symmetry.space_group_name_H-M   'P 1'
#
loop_
_entity.id
_entity.type
_entity.pdbx_description
1 polymer ?
#
loop_
_entity_poly.entity_id
_entity_poly.type
_entity_poly.pdbx_seq_one_letter_code
_entity_poly.pdbx_strand_id
1 'polypeptide(L)'
;MPLSTSLTSPSQAEYVFLDLDGTLTDPSEGITRGVMYALERFGIHEKDPRRLYPFIGPPLYDSFMRHYGFDLDTAYKAIEYFQEYYGQQGMYENVPYPGMRDLLHSWRDEGRRLILATSKPEVFAVRILERFDMNGAFLLMAGGDVEEKRVEKHLVIEYAME
;
A
#
# COMPACT_ATOMS: atom_id res chain seq x y z
N MET A 1 10.24 26.66 -29.95
CA MET A 1 9.85 25.33 -30.42
C MET A 1 9.05 24.67 -29.30
N PRO A 2 7.77 24.38 -29.48
CA PRO A 2 7.03 23.63 -28.46
C PRO A 2 7.52 22.19 -28.47
N LEU A 3 7.94 21.70 -27.31
CA LEU A 3 8.21 20.28 -27.07
C LEU A 3 6.88 19.52 -27.29
N SER A 4 6.80 18.80 -28.41
CA SER A 4 5.72 17.85 -28.65
C SER A 4 5.86 16.71 -27.65
N THR A 5 5.22 16.81 -26.52
CA THR A 5 4.95 15.67 -25.65
C THR A 5 3.88 14.81 -26.32
N SER A 6 4.30 13.89 -27.17
CA SER A 6 3.42 12.82 -27.60
C SER A 6 3.12 11.98 -26.36
N LEU A 7 1.91 12.15 -25.80
CA LEU A 7 1.39 11.25 -24.79
C LEU A 7 1.28 9.86 -25.44
N THR A 8 2.25 9.01 -25.19
CA THR A 8 2.14 7.60 -25.55
C THR A 8 0.94 7.02 -24.82
N SER A 9 0.13 6.24 -25.53
CA SER A 9 -0.99 5.56 -24.89
C SER A 9 -0.45 4.64 -23.78
N PRO A 10 -1.20 4.38 -22.70
CA PRO A 10 -0.77 3.47 -21.63
C PRO A 10 -0.32 2.09 -22.12
N SER A 11 -0.84 1.66 -23.29
CA SER A 11 -0.43 0.42 -23.96
C SER A 11 0.99 0.43 -24.54
N GLN A 12 1.63 1.60 -24.62
CA GLN A 12 2.97 1.77 -25.19
C GLN A 12 4.01 2.22 -24.14
N ALA A 13 3.61 2.39 -22.88
CA ALA A 13 4.52 2.79 -21.82
C ALA A 13 5.56 1.70 -21.56
N GLU A 14 6.83 2.04 -21.61
CA GLU A 14 7.94 1.14 -21.29
C GLU A 14 8.01 0.84 -19.79
N TYR A 15 7.79 1.86 -18.94
CA TYR A 15 7.75 1.75 -17.49
C TYR A 15 6.33 1.98 -16.99
N VAL A 16 5.86 1.09 -16.14
CA VAL A 16 4.53 1.19 -15.53
C VAL A 16 4.69 1.16 -14.01
N PHE A 17 4.33 2.27 -13.36
CA PHE A 17 4.29 2.37 -11.92
C PHE A 17 2.91 1.96 -11.42
N LEU A 18 2.87 1.04 -10.46
CA LEU A 18 1.65 0.48 -9.90
C LEU A 18 1.66 0.62 -8.38
N ASP A 19 0.52 0.97 -7.82
CA ASP A 19 0.29 0.89 -6.37
C ASP A 19 -0.17 -0.52 -5.99
N LEU A 20 -0.20 -0.83 -4.71
CA LEU A 20 -0.67 -2.11 -4.18
C LEU A 20 -2.11 -2.01 -3.70
N ASP A 21 -2.32 -1.28 -2.61
CA ASP A 21 -3.61 -1.23 -1.89
C ASP A 21 -4.67 -0.49 -2.72
N GLY A 22 -5.79 -1.16 -2.99
CA GLY A 22 -6.86 -0.62 -3.82
C GLY A 22 -6.56 -0.59 -5.32
N THR A 23 -5.40 -1.13 -5.76
CA THR A 23 -4.99 -1.20 -7.16
C THR A 23 -4.75 -2.65 -7.59
N LEU A 24 -3.87 -3.36 -6.93
CA LEU A 24 -3.57 -4.77 -7.21
C LEU A 24 -4.35 -5.70 -6.29
N THR A 25 -4.57 -5.28 -5.06
CA THR A 25 -5.25 -6.06 -4.03
C THR A 25 -6.22 -5.21 -3.23
N ASP A 26 -7.21 -5.86 -2.63
CA ASP A 26 -8.11 -5.29 -1.62
C ASP A 26 -7.60 -5.62 -0.21
N PRO A 27 -7.04 -4.64 0.51
CA PRO A 27 -6.51 -4.83 1.85
C PRO A 27 -7.53 -4.54 2.96
N SER A 28 -8.79 -4.29 2.63
CA SER A 28 -9.77 -3.67 3.53
C SER A 28 -9.95 -4.45 4.84
N GLU A 29 -10.00 -5.77 4.79
CA GLU A 29 -10.18 -6.61 5.98
C GLU A 29 -8.99 -6.49 6.93
N GLY A 30 -7.78 -6.67 6.43
CA GLY A 30 -6.57 -6.63 7.24
C GLY A 30 -6.29 -5.25 7.84
N ILE A 31 -6.48 -4.17 7.07
CA ILE A 31 -6.29 -2.80 7.55
C ILE A 31 -7.33 -2.46 8.61
N THR A 32 -8.60 -2.70 8.35
CA THR A 32 -9.66 -2.34 9.32
C THR A 32 -9.53 -3.11 10.62
N ARG A 33 -9.21 -4.40 10.58
CA ARG A 33 -8.94 -5.21 11.77
C ARG A 33 -7.71 -4.74 12.53
N GLY A 34 -6.63 -4.38 11.84
CA GLY A 34 -5.44 -3.81 12.45
C GLY A 34 -5.71 -2.48 13.16
N VAL A 35 -6.51 -1.61 12.54
CA VAL A 35 -6.93 -0.34 13.16
C VAL A 35 -7.83 -0.61 14.38
N MET A 36 -8.80 -1.54 14.29
CA MET A 36 -9.63 -1.92 15.43
C MET A 36 -8.77 -2.44 16.59
N TYR A 37 -7.81 -3.30 16.31
CA TYR A 37 -6.88 -3.82 17.31
C TYR A 37 -6.11 -2.69 17.99
N ALA A 38 -5.60 -1.72 17.22
CA ALA A 38 -4.91 -0.56 17.77
C ALA A 38 -5.83 0.31 18.64
N LEU A 39 -7.05 0.59 18.18
CA LEU A 39 -8.02 1.40 18.91
C LEU A 39 -8.43 0.77 20.24
N GLU A 40 -8.59 -0.55 20.29
CA GLU A 40 -8.91 -1.28 21.53
C GLU A 40 -7.86 -1.07 22.63
N ARG A 41 -6.59 -0.88 22.27
CA ARG A 41 -5.50 -0.56 23.23
C ARG A 41 -5.68 0.80 23.91
N PHE A 42 -6.50 1.67 23.30
CA PHE A 42 -6.88 2.98 23.86
C PHE A 42 -8.32 2.97 24.44
N GLY A 43 -8.94 1.79 24.56
CA GLY A 43 -10.30 1.66 25.08
C GLY A 43 -11.40 2.12 24.09
N ILE A 44 -11.06 2.29 22.82
CA ILE A 44 -11.98 2.69 21.76
C ILE A 44 -12.46 1.43 21.02
N HIS A 45 -13.75 1.15 21.09
CA HIS A 45 -14.37 -0.02 20.47
C HIS A 45 -15.17 0.38 19.23
N GLU A 46 -14.52 0.34 18.05
CA GLU A 46 -15.22 0.53 16.78
C GLU A 46 -15.94 -0.77 16.37
N LYS A 47 -17.22 -0.67 16.09
CA LYS A 47 -18.08 -1.84 15.76
C LYS A 47 -18.35 -1.99 14.26
N ASP A 48 -18.19 -0.91 13.49
CA ASP A 48 -18.43 -0.91 12.05
C ASP A 48 -17.13 -0.74 11.28
N PRO A 49 -16.57 -1.84 10.69
CA PRO A 49 -15.32 -1.76 9.93
C PRO A 49 -15.36 -0.75 8.79
N ARG A 50 -16.54 -0.45 8.22
CA ARG A 50 -16.67 0.49 7.10
C ARG A 50 -16.30 1.92 7.48
N ARG A 51 -16.43 2.29 8.75
CA ARG A 51 -15.97 3.59 9.27
C ARG A 51 -14.45 3.75 9.24
N LEU A 52 -13.73 2.63 9.08
CA LEU A 52 -12.27 2.59 9.02
C LEU A 52 -11.72 2.55 7.59
N TYR A 53 -12.57 2.52 6.56
CA TYR A 53 -12.13 2.57 5.17
C TYR A 53 -11.28 3.81 4.82
N PRO A 54 -11.48 5.00 5.43
CA PRO A 54 -10.58 6.13 5.24
C PRO A 54 -9.12 5.91 5.64
N PHE A 55 -8.82 4.82 6.38
CA PHE A 55 -7.44 4.41 6.71
C PHE A 55 -6.73 3.68 5.55
N ILE A 56 -7.47 3.30 4.51
CA ILE A 56 -6.90 2.58 3.36
C ILE A 56 -6.31 3.60 2.39
N GLY A 57 -4.97 3.61 2.28
CA GLY A 57 -4.23 4.47 1.37
C GLY A 57 -3.47 5.63 2.05
N PRO A 58 -4.10 6.51 2.84
CA PRO A 58 -3.39 7.57 3.54
C PRO A 58 -2.40 7.05 4.59
N PRO A 59 -1.39 7.88 4.98
CA PRO A 59 -0.54 7.58 6.13
C PRO A 59 -1.36 7.34 7.40
N LEU A 60 -1.01 6.32 8.16
CA LEU A 60 -1.79 5.91 9.35
C LEU A 60 -1.78 7.00 10.43
N TYR A 61 -0.64 7.68 10.65
CA TYR A 61 -0.57 8.74 11.65
C TYR A 61 -1.58 9.85 11.36
N ASP A 62 -1.67 10.30 10.10
CA ASP A 62 -2.63 11.34 9.69
C ASP A 62 -4.07 10.87 9.90
N SER A 63 -4.35 9.61 9.56
CA SER A 63 -5.67 9.01 9.73
C SER A 63 -6.08 8.92 11.21
N PHE A 64 -5.20 8.49 12.12
CA PHE A 64 -5.46 8.46 13.56
C PHE A 64 -5.68 9.86 14.13
N MET A 65 -4.87 10.83 13.74
CA MET A 65 -5.03 12.23 14.17
C MET A 65 -6.35 12.81 13.68
N ARG A 66 -6.68 12.63 12.42
CA ARG A 66 -7.86 13.22 11.76
C ARG A 66 -9.17 12.62 12.24
N HIS A 67 -9.24 11.30 12.39
CA HIS A 67 -10.49 10.59 12.67
C HIS A 67 -10.74 10.34 14.16
N TYR A 68 -9.67 10.29 14.97
CA TYR A 68 -9.76 9.97 16.39
C TYR A 68 -9.21 11.09 17.30
N GLY A 69 -8.68 12.17 16.72
CA GLY A 69 -8.17 13.32 17.48
C GLY A 69 -6.90 13.01 18.28
N PHE A 70 -6.15 11.99 17.88
CA PHE A 70 -4.88 11.67 18.53
C PHE A 70 -3.86 12.77 18.27
N ASP A 71 -3.01 13.05 19.25
CA ASP A 71 -1.78 13.81 19.01
C ASP A 71 -0.77 12.92 18.26
N LEU A 72 0.34 13.50 17.83
CA LEU A 72 1.31 12.81 17.01
C LEU A 72 1.94 11.60 17.74
N ASP A 73 2.28 11.75 19.01
CA ASP A 73 2.90 10.68 19.80
C ASP A 73 1.93 9.51 20.01
N THR A 74 0.67 9.81 20.30
CA THR A 74 -0.39 8.81 20.43
C THR A 74 -0.66 8.11 19.08
N ALA A 75 -0.63 8.86 17.97
CA ALA A 75 -0.81 8.28 16.64
C ALA A 75 0.32 7.30 16.30
N TYR A 76 1.57 7.63 16.58
CA TYR A 76 2.68 6.69 16.38
C TYR A 76 2.58 5.47 17.29
N LYS A 77 2.11 5.64 18.53
CA LYS A 77 1.86 4.50 19.41
C LYS A 77 0.74 3.59 18.88
N ALA A 78 -0.28 4.17 18.29
CA ALA A 78 -1.35 3.41 17.63
C ALA A 78 -0.82 2.63 16.40
N ILE A 79 0.13 3.20 15.66
CA ILE A 79 0.80 2.50 14.55
C ILE A 79 1.59 1.29 15.04
N GLU A 80 2.30 1.39 16.17
CA GLU A 80 2.99 0.22 16.76
C GLU A 80 1.99 -0.91 17.05
N TYR A 81 0.86 -0.62 17.66
CA TYR A 81 -0.19 -1.61 17.91
C TYR A 81 -0.82 -2.15 16.63
N PHE A 82 -1.06 -1.28 15.63
CA PHE A 82 -1.51 -1.71 14.32
C PHE A 82 -0.53 -2.72 13.70
N GLN A 83 0.77 -2.43 13.76
CA GLN A 83 1.81 -3.28 13.19
C GLN A 83 1.95 -4.62 13.91
N GLU A 84 1.68 -4.68 15.23
CA GLU A 84 1.61 -5.95 15.97
C GLU A 84 0.60 -6.92 15.34
N TYR A 85 -0.58 -6.44 15.01
CA TYR A 85 -1.62 -7.25 14.35
C TYR A 85 -1.30 -7.46 12.87
N TYR A 86 -1.03 -6.36 12.16
CA TYR A 86 -0.90 -6.36 10.72
C TYR A 86 0.28 -7.22 10.25
N GLY A 87 1.41 -7.13 10.92
CA GLY A 87 2.62 -7.89 10.57
C GLY A 87 2.49 -9.40 10.78
N GLN A 88 1.63 -9.84 11.69
CA GLN A 88 1.44 -11.26 12.00
C GLN A 88 0.26 -11.88 11.23
N GLN A 89 -0.82 -11.14 11.08
CA GLN A 89 -2.09 -11.65 10.55
C GLN A 89 -2.68 -10.75 9.46
N GLY A 90 -2.84 -9.46 9.72
CA GLY A 90 -3.59 -8.55 8.87
C GLY A 90 -3.09 -8.46 7.43
N MET A 91 -1.77 -8.53 7.20
CA MET A 91 -1.23 -8.50 5.83
C MET A 91 -1.67 -9.69 4.98
N TYR A 92 -2.06 -10.80 5.61
CA TYR A 92 -2.57 -11.99 4.93
C TYR A 92 -4.09 -11.97 4.73
N GLU A 93 -4.80 -11.04 5.39
CA GLU A 93 -6.21 -10.73 5.17
C GLU A 93 -6.35 -9.72 4.03
N ASN A 94 -5.84 -10.11 2.86
CA ASN A 94 -5.71 -9.32 1.65
C ASN A 94 -6.12 -10.19 0.46
N VAL A 95 -6.79 -9.62 -0.54
CA VAL A 95 -7.32 -10.35 -1.68
C VAL A 95 -6.91 -9.68 -2.99
N PRO A 96 -6.21 -10.38 -3.90
CA PRO A 96 -5.92 -9.84 -5.22
C PRO A 96 -7.21 -9.58 -5.99
N TYR A 97 -7.25 -8.49 -6.76
CA TYR A 97 -8.36 -8.30 -7.69
C TYR A 97 -8.33 -9.39 -8.78
N PRO A 98 -9.52 -9.87 -9.24
CA PRO A 98 -9.61 -10.92 -10.24
C PRO A 98 -8.81 -10.61 -11.51
N GLY A 99 -7.98 -11.56 -11.95
CA GLY A 99 -7.17 -11.44 -13.15
C GLY A 99 -5.90 -10.61 -13.02
N MET A 100 -5.65 -9.98 -11.87
CA MET A 100 -4.50 -9.07 -11.69
C MET A 100 -3.17 -9.80 -11.83
N ARG A 101 -3.02 -10.98 -11.24
CA ARG A 101 -1.82 -11.80 -11.37
C ARG A 101 -1.47 -12.07 -12.85
N ASP A 102 -2.44 -12.56 -13.60
CA ASP A 102 -2.22 -12.93 -15.01
C ASP A 102 -1.93 -11.71 -15.88
N LEU A 103 -2.58 -10.57 -15.59
CA LEU A 103 -2.31 -9.30 -16.26
C LEU A 103 -0.87 -8.84 -16.05
N LEU A 104 -0.37 -8.87 -14.81
CA LEU A 104 1.00 -8.44 -14.50
C LEU A 104 2.04 -9.32 -15.21
N HIS A 105 1.86 -10.63 -15.21
CA HIS A 105 2.74 -11.55 -15.90
C HIS A 105 2.69 -11.35 -17.42
N SER A 106 1.51 -11.14 -18.00
CA SER A 106 1.35 -10.81 -19.43
C SER A 106 2.09 -9.53 -19.79
N TRP A 107 1.94 -8.47 -19.02
CA TRP A 107 2.62 -7.20 -19.26
C TRP A 107 4.14 -7.33 -19.19
N ARG A 108 4.66 -8.07 -18.22
CA ARG A 108 6.10 -8.39 -18.15
C ARG A 108 6.55 -9.14 -19.40
N ASP A 109 5.81 -10.15 -19.84
CA ASP A 109 6.15 -11.00 -20.98
C ASP A 109 6.05 -10.22 -22.31
N GLU A 110 5.24 -9.17 -22.36
CA GLU A 110 5.19 -8.18 -23.45
C GLU A 110 6.37 -7.19 -23.42
N GLY A 111 7.28 -7.30 -22.44
CA GLY A 111 8.47 -6.46 -22.33
C GLY A 111 8.28 -5.18 -21.53
N ARG A 112 7.17 -4.98 -20.84
CA ARG A 112 6.96 -3.82 -19.97
C ARG A 112 7.76 -3.97 -18.69
N ARG A 113 8.28 -2.87 -18.20
CA ARG A 113 9.03 -2.79 -16.95
C ARG A 113 8.09 -2.31 -15.84
N LEU A 114 7.61 -3.26 -15.03
CA LEU A 114 6.67 -2.97 -13.96
C LEU A 114 7.44 -2.56 -12.70
N ILE A 115 7.04 -1.45 -12.09
CA ILE A 115 7.59 -0.94 -10.84
C ILE A 115 6.46 -0.81 -9.84
N LEU A 116 6.59 -1.49 -8.70
CA LEU A 116 5.72 -1.22 -7.58
C LEU A 116 6.15 0.08 -6.91
N ALA A 117 5.21 1.00 -6.69
CA ALA A 117 5.42 2.22 -5.91
C ALA A 117 4.24 2.40 -4.96
N THR A 118 4.40 1.98 -3.72
CA THR A 118 3.32 1.95 -2.73
C THR A 118 3.71 2.70 -1.45
N SER A 119 2.76 3.40 -0.84
CA SER A 119 2.94 4.00 0.49
C SER A 119 2.97 2.95 1.61
N LYS A 120 2.50 1.73 1.33
CA LYS A 120 2.61 0.60 2.27
C LYS A 120 4.09 0.30 2.56
N PRO A 121 4.46 -0.03 3.82
CA PRO A 121 5.82 -0.49 4.13
C PRO A 121 6.27 -1.62 3.20
N GLU A 122 7.44 -1.45 2.59
CA GLU A 122 7.98 -2.34 1.55
C GLU A 122 8.03 -3.79 2.01
N VAL A 123 8.41 -4.03 3.27
CA VAL A 123 8.47 -5.38 3.85
C VAL A 123 7.13 -6.11 3.82
N PHE A 124 6.03 -5.40 3.99
CA PHE A 124 4.68 -6.00 3.89
C PHE A 124 4.26 -6.16 2.43
N ALA A 125 4.53 -5.16 1.59
CA ALA A 125 4.19 -5.20 0.17
C ALA A 125 4.85 -6.39 -0.54
N VAL A 126 6.14 -6.61 -0.31
CA VAL A 126 6.88 -7.74 -0.89
C VAL A 126 6.25 -9.07 -0.48
N ARG A 127 5.99 -9.27 0.82
CA ARG A 127 5.39 -10.51 1.33
C ARG A 127 3.98 -10.78 0.77
N ILE A 128 3.17 -9.72 0.60
CA ILE A 128 1.84 -9.83 -0.01
C ILE A 128 1.96 -10.29 -1.47
N LEU A 129 2.85 -9.66 -2.25
CA LEU A 129 3.05 -10.01 -3.65
C LEU A 129 3.64 -11.42 -3.81
N GLU A 130 4.55 -11.84 -2.94
CA GLU A 130 5.09 -13.21 -2.91
C GLU A 130 3.98 -14.24 -2.66
N ARG A 131 3.11 -13.99 -1.68
CA ARG A 131 1.99 -14.88 -1.36
C ARG A 131 1.08 -15.14 -2.56
N PHE A 132 0.88 -14.12 -3.40
CA PHE A 132 -0.02 -14.20 -4.55
C PHE A 132 0.70 -14.47 -5.88
N ASP A 133 2.00 -14.82 -5.84
CA ASP A 133 2.82 -15.09 -7.03
C ASP A 133 2.78 -13.93 -8.03
N MET A 134 2.85 -12.70 -7.53
CA MET A 134 2.87 -11.47 -8.33
C MET A 134 4.22 -10.75 -8.30
N ASN A 135 5.08 -11.06 -7.32
CA ASN A 135 6.38 -10.41 -7.12
C ASN A 135 7.30 -10.57 -8.35
N GLY A 136 7.32 -11.74 -8.99
CA GLY A 136 8.15 -12.03 -10.17
C GLY A 136 7.78 -11.22 -11.43
N ALA A 137 6.66 -10.50 -11.41
CA ALA A 137 6.29 -9.61 -12.51
C ALA A 137 6.99 -8.24 -12.44
N PHE A 138 7.49 -7.84 -11.28
CA PHE A 138 8.07 -6.52 -11.06
C PHE A 138 9.58 -6.51 -11.27
N LEU A 139 10.05 -5.48 -11.98
CA LEU A 139 11.48 -5.16 -12.10
C LEU A 139 12.03 -4.62 -10.77
N LEU A 140 11.23 -3.79 -10.09
CA LEU A 140 11.57 -3.14 -8.84
C LEU A 140 10.32 -3.01 -7.98
N MET A 141 10.48 -3.19 -6.68
CA MET A 141 9.43 -2.95 -5.69
C MET A 141 9.91 -1.90 -4.70
N ALA A 142 9.29 -0.73 -4.73
CA ALA A 142 9.54 0.38 -3.83
C ALA A 142 8.33 0.62 -2.94
N GLY A 143 8.55 0.64 -1.64
CA GLY A 143 7.51 0.87 -0.65
C GLY A 143 7.89 1.95 0.35
N GLY A 144 6.95 2.29 1.22
CA GLY A 144 7.21 3.09 2.41
C GLY A 144 8.13 2.36 3.40
N ASP A 145 8.52 3.05 4.44
CA ASP A 145 9.18 2.43 5.60
C ASP A 145 8.17 2.17 6.73
N VAL A 146 8.54 1.32 7.68
CA VAL A 146 7.68 0.99 8.84
C VAL A 146 7.58 2.13 9.85
N GLU A 147 8.48 3.11 9.79
CA GLU A 147 8.49 4.29 10.65
C GLU A 147 7.67 5.45 10.08
N GLU A 148 7.03 5.23 8.93
CA GLU A 148 6.21 6.21 8.19
C GLU A 148 6.95 7.52 7.82
N LYS A 149 8.27 7.46 7.61
CA LYS A 149 9.07 8.61 7.14
C LYS A 149 9.05 8.75 5.61
N ARG A 150 8.92 7.63 4.89
CA ARG A 150 8.81 7.55 3.42
C ARG A 150 7.46 6.94 3.05
N VAL A 151 6.37 7.66 3.31
CA VAL A 151 5.01 7.20 2.96
C VAL A 151 4.33 8.07 1.92
N GLU A 152 4.82 9.30 1.72
CA GLU A 152 4.32 10.17 0.68
C GLU A 152 4.66 9.57 -0.70
N LYS A 153 3.66 9.50 -1.59
CA LYS A 153 3.81 8.84 -2.89
C LYS A 153 4.98 9.36 -3.71
N HIS A 154 5.24 10.67 -3.69
CA HIS A 154 6.36 11.28 -4.40
C HIS A 154 7.72 10.80 -3.87
N LEU A 155 7.89 10.66 -2.54
CA LEU A 155 9.12 10.16 -1.93
C LEU A 155 9.39 8.70 -2.29
N VAL A 156 8.32 7.89 -2.38
CA VAL A 156 8.44 6.49 -2.81
C VAL A 156 8.84 6.41 -4.29
N ILE A 157 8.27 7.25 -5.14
CA ILE A 157 8.62 7.29 -6.56
C ILE A 157 10.06 7.77 -6.75
N GLU A 158 10.49 8.82 -6.05
CA GLU A 158 11.88 9.29 -6.08
C GLU A 158 12.84 8.16 -5.67
N TYR A 159 12.56 7.48 -4.57
CA TYR A 159 13.33 6.31 -4.12
C TYR A 159 13.40 5.18 -5.16
N ALA A 160 12.32 4.95 -5.89
CA ALA A 160 12.27 3.94 -6.95
C ALA A 160 13.07 4.33 -8.19
N MET A 161 13.43 5.61 -8.33
CA MET A 161 14.17 6.15 -9.48
C MET A 161 15.68 6.32 -9.22
N GLU A 162 16.14 6.15 -7.98
CA GLU A 162 17.57 6.13 -7.59
C GLU A 162 18.25 4.81 -7.97
#